data_fa7e5f6072d5b21648241087648261b0
#
_entry.id   fa7e5f6072d5b21648241087648261b0
#
_cell.length_a   1.000
_cell.length_b   1.000
_cell.length_c   1.000
_cell.angle_alpha   90.00
_cell.angle_beta   90.00
_cell.angle_gamma   90.00
#
_symmetry.space_group_name_H-M   'P 1'
#
loop_
_entity.id
_entity.type
_entity.pdbx_description
1 polymer ?
#
loop_
_entity_poly.entity_id
_entity_poly.type
_entity_poly.pdbx_seq_one_letter_code
_entity_poly.pdbx_strand_id
1 'polypeptide(L)'
;MRTLLITIFLIISLGLIFIFTSKSSSQDNDSKPENIFPRTFQKKMICSESNFVHKDLEERFQQKKVWWGLTSNNDLAELFVNLNTGRWSLIISNTDNVTCGLIGGEMSVPYDKNPYFK
;
A
#
# COMPACT_ATOMS: atom_id res chain seq x y z
N MET A 1 -37.16 42.81 -28.10
CA MET A 1 -36.21 41.70 -28.24
C MET A 1 -34.80 41.98 -27.71
N ARG A 2 -34.20 43.13 -28.00
CA ARG A 2 -32.85 43.46 -27.52
C ARG A 2 -32.70 43.54 -25.98
N THR A 3 -33.68 44.12 -25.27
CA THR A 3 -33.69 44.24 -23.81
C THR A 3 -33.84 42.88 -23.11
N LEU A 4 -34.59 41.93 -23.69
CA LEU A 4 -34.81 40.60 -23.13
C LEU A 4 -33.52 39.73 -23.21
N LEU A 5 -32.71 39.86 -24.27
CA LEU A 5 -31.45 39.18 -24.43
C LEU A 5 -30.38 39.70 -23.44
N ILE A 6 -30.37 40.97 -23.14
CA ILE A 6 -29.43 41.59 -22.21
C ILE A 6 -29.72 41.14 -20.77
N THR A 7 -31.00 41.03 -20.38
CA THR A 7 -31.39 40.53 -19.04
C THR A 7 -31.04 39.08 -18.83
N ILE A 8 -31.20 38.22 -19.85
CA ILE A 8 -30.82 36.81 -19.77
C ILE A 8 -29.30 36.67 -19.63
N PHE A 9 -28.51 37.42 -20.36
CA PHE A 9 -27.04 37.39 -20.25
C PHE A 9 -26.54 37.85 -18.84
N LEU A 10 -27.17 38.83 -18.25
CA LEU A 10 -26.84 39.31 -16.90
C LEU A 10 -27.16 38.25 -15.82
N ILE A 11 -28.27 37.54 -15.95
CA ILE A 11 -28.63 36.50 -15.00
C ILE A 11 -27.66 35.28 -15.09
N ILE A 12 -27.23 34.91 -16.28
CA ILE A 12 -26.27 33.82 -16.49
C ILE A 12 -24.88 34.20 -15.95
N SER A 13 -24.45 35.45 -16.12
CA SER A 13 -23.15 35.90 -15.60
C SER A 13 -23.10 35.99 -14.09
N LEU A 14 -24.21 36.40 -13.43
CA LEU A 14 -24.30 36.36 -11.96
C LEU A 14 -24.35 34.93 -11.39
N GLY A 15 -25.00 34.01 -12.11
CA GLY A 15 -25.07 32.58 -11.69
C GLY A 15 -23.71 31.89 -11.72
N LEU A 16 -22.85 32.22 -12.69
CA LEU A 16 -21.50 31.66 -12.80
C LEU A 16 -20.53 32.11 -11.69
N ILE A 17 -20.74 33.30 -11.12
CA ILE A 17 -19.88 33.81 -10.02
C ILE A 17 -20.15 33.07 -8.71
N PHE A 18 -21.37 32.54 -8.52
CA PHE A 18 -21.72 31.80 -7.30
C PHE A 18 -21.14 30.38 -7.24
N ILE A 19 -20.75 29.81 -8.38
CA ILE A 19 -20.21 28.44 -8.42
C ILE A 19 -18.72 28.39 -8.06
N PHE A 20 -17.99 29.50 -8.16
CA PHE A 20 -16.55 29.58 -7.88
C PHE A 20 -16.17 29.94 -6.44
N THR A 21 -17.11 30.19 -5.56
CA THR A 21 -16.85 30.33 -4.12
C THR A 21 -16.96 28.99 -3.40
N SER A 22 -16.42 27.93 -3.98
CA SER A 22 -16.13 26.71 -3.24
C SER A 22 -15.02 27.01 -2.26
N LYS A 23 -15.44 27.22 -1.03
CA LYS A 23 -14.62 27.43 0.15
C LYS A 23 -13.54 26.34 0.19
N SER A 24 -12.33 26.72 -0.18
CA SER A 24 -11.13 25.94 0.16
C SER A 24 -11.03 25.98 1.68
N SER A 25 -11.46 24.90 2.32
CA SER A 25 -11.22 24.65 3.72
C SER A 25 -9.72 24.40 3.86
N SER A 26 -8.96 25.43 4.17
CA SER A 26 -7.62 25.26 4.71
C SER A 26 -7.77 24.48 6.00
N GLN A 27 -7.38 23.21 5.99
CA GLN A 27 -7.09 22.48 7.20
C GLN A 27 -5.89 23.18 7.84
N ASP A 28 -6.17 23.97 8.89
CA ASP A 28 -5.17 24.35 9.85
C ASP A 28 -4.53 23.07 10.39
N ASN A 29 -3.32 22.79 9.92
CA ASN A 29 -2.42 21.84 10.54
C ASN A 29 -1.94 22.45 11.87
N ASP A 30 -2.83 22.45 12.86
CA ASP A 30 -2.43 22.54 14.24
C ASP A 30 -1.71 21.23 14.57
N SER A 31 -0.40 21.25 14.43
CA SER A 31 0.50 20.12 14.70
C SER A 31 0.62 19.93 16.20
N LYS A 32 -0.48 19.53 16.83
CA LYS A 32 -0.46 18.86 18.11
C LYS A 32 0.42 17.61 17.94
N PRO A 33 1.44 17.38 18.80
CA PRO A 33 2.22 16.14 18.71
C PRO A 33 1.26 14.97 18.83
N GLU A 34 0.98 14.35 17.68
CA GLU A 34 0.11 13.19 17.61
C GLU A 34 0.81 12.10 18.40
N ASN A 35 0.22 11.68 19.52
CA ASN A 35 0.67 10.54 20.28
C ASN A 35 0.91 9.40 19.31
N ILE A 36 2.18 9.00 19.14
CA ILE A 36 2.57 7.88 18.31
C ILE A 36 2.12 6.60 19.05
N PHE A 37 0.81 6.37 19.06
CA PHE A 37 0.30 5.06 19.41
C PHE A 37 0.62 4.10 18.26
N PRO A 38 1.00 2.87 18.55
CA PRO A 38 1.19 1.87 17.51
C PRO A 38 -0.10 1.75 16.71
N ARG A 39 -0.05 2.22 15.44
CA ARG A 39 -1.18 2.08 14.52
C ARG A 39 -1.24 0.64 14.06
N THR A 40 -2.31 -0.05 14.38
CA THR A 40 -2.57 -1.36 13.82
C THR A 40 -2.96 -1.19 12.35
N PHE A 41 -2.07 -1.56 11.44
CA PHE A 41 -2.39 -1.60 10.01
C PHE A 41 -3.11 -2.92 9.71
N GLN A 42 -4.40 -2.86 9.43
CA GLN A 42 -5.12 -3.99 8.89
C GLN A 42 -4.85 -4.05 7.38
N LYS A 43 -3.88 -4.86 6.97
CA LYS A 43 -3.65 -5.18 5.56
C LYS A 43 -4.44 -6.44 5.23
N LYS A 44 -5.19 -6.41 4.12
CA LYS A 44 -5.86 -7.60 3.60
C LYS A 44 -4.79 -8.61 3.19
N MET A 45 -4.70 -9.72 3.92
CA MET A 45 -3.83 -10.84 3.56
C MET A 45 -4.53 -11.72 2.53
N ILE A 46 -3.77 -12.22 1.57
CA ILE A 46 -4.23 -13.23 0.61
C ILE A 46 -3.63 -14.57 1.06
N CYS A 47 -4.50 -15.53 1.33
CA CYS A 47 -4.10 -16.86 1.78
C CYS A 47 -4.52 -17.91 0.75
N SER A 48 -3.71 -18.95 0.62
CA SER A 48 -3.98 -20.12 -0.23
C SER A 48 -3.27 -21.34 0.33
N GLU A 49 -3.41 -22.49 -0.35
CA GLU A 49 -2.66 -23.69 -0.02
C GLU A 49 -1.15 -23.48 -0.15
N SER A 50 -0.38 -23.97 0.83
CA SER A 50 1.07 -23.70 0.91
C SER A 50 1.84 -24.13 -0.33
N ASN A 51 1.57 -25.32 -0.84
CA ASN A 51 2.25 -25.82 -2.04
C ASN A 51 2.00 -24.93 -3.26
N PHE A 52 0.78 -24.41 -3.39
CA PHE A 52 0.44 -23.50 -4.50
C PHE A 52 1.20 -22.18 -4.37
N VAL A 53 1.25 -21.59 -3.17
CA VAL A 53 1.95 -20.32 -2.95
C VAL A 53 3.44 -20.46 -3.19
N HIS A 54 4.10 -21.51 -2.65
CA HIS A 54 5.52 -21.74 -2.87
C HIS A 54 5.85 -21.94 -4.35
N LYS A 55 5.08 -22.76 -5.03
CA LYS A 55 5.26 -23.01 -6.47
C LYS A 55 5.08 -21.73 -7.29
N ASP A 56 4.08 -20.90 -6.98
CA ASP A 56 3.84 -19.61 -7.66
C ASP A 56 4.99 -18.64 -7.45
N LEU A 57 5.54 -18.56 -6.23
CA LEU A 57 6.70 -17.73 -5.93
C LEU A 57 7.95 -18.16 -6.69
N GLU A 58 8.21 -19.47 -6.76
CA GLU A 58 9.39 -20.03 -7.42
C GLU A 58 9.29 -20.00 -8.95
N GLU A 59 8.18 -20.47 -9.52
CA GLU A 59 8.05 -20.65 -10.97
C GLU A 59 7.61 -19.36 -11.67
N ARG A 60 6.59 -18.66 -11.14
CA ARG A 60 6.03 -17.48 -11.78
C ARG A 60 6.79 -16.21 -11.45
N PHE A 61 7.14 -16.01 -10.16
CA PHE A 61 7.86 -14.83 -9.71
C PHE A 61 9.38 -15.02 -9.67
N GLN A 62 9.88 -16.22 -9.92
CA GLN A 62 11.31 -16.58 -9.93
C GLN A 62 12.02 -16.16 -8.64
N GLN A 63 11.31 -16.24 -7.54
CA GLN A 63 11.84 -15.92 -6.22
C GLN A 63 12.39 -17.18 -5.56
N LYS A 64 13.49 -17.04 -4.82
CA LYS A 64 14.09 -18.12 -4.03
C LYS A 64 13.97 -17.80 -2.56
N LYS A 65 13.73 -18.81 -1.73
CA LYS A 65 13.75 -18.68 -0.29
C LYS A 65 15.17 -18.33 0.18
N VAL A 66 15.28 -17.18 0.86
CA VAL A 66 16.56 -16.67 1.37
C VAL A 66 16.62 -16.68 2.89
N TRP A 67 15.49 -16.75 3.55
CA TRP A 67 15.42 -16.80 5.00
C TRP A 67 14.13 -17.50 5.43
N TRP A 68 14.16 -18.09 6.64
CA TRP A 68 12.98 -18.61 7.33
C TRP A 68 13.16 -18.53 8.84
N GLY A 69 12.05 -18.52 9.57
CA GLY A 69 12.00 -18.53 11.02
C GLY A 69 10.64 -18.99 11.54
N LEU A 70 10.58 -19.37 12.81
CA LEU A 70 9.33 -19.71 13.46
C LEU A 70 8.82 -18.50 14.26
N THR A 71 7.53 -18.27 14.20
CA THR A 71 6.85 -17.29 15.03
C THR A 71 6.61 -17.85 16.43
N SER A 72 6.18 -17.00 17.37
CA SER A 72 5.78 -17.44 18.70
C SER A 72 4.61 -18.44 18.71
N ASN A 73 3.82 -18.48 17.65
CA ASN A 73 2.70 -19.41 17.47
C ASN A 73 3.09 -20.68 16.71
N ASN A 74 4.38 -20.89 16.46
CA ASN A 74 4.93 -22.01 15.66
C ASN A 74 4.53 -21.98 14.17
N ASP A 75 4.07 -20.83 13.67
CA ASP A 75 3.91 -20.68 12.22
C ASP A 75 5.27 -20.42 11.57
N LEU A 76 5.43 -20.90 10.34
CA LEU A 76 6.66 -20.74 9.57
C LEU A 76 6.62 -19.42 8.78
N ALA A 77 7.50 -18.47 9.13
CA ALA A 77 7.71 -17.25 8.34
C ALA A 77 8.86 -17.46 7.35
N GLU A 78 8.67 -17.06 6.10
CA GLU A 78 9.63 -17.27 5.01
C GLU A 78 9.77 -16.02 4.16
N LEU A 79 11.02 -15.66 3.83
CA LEU A 79 11.35 -14.58 2.91
C LEU A 79 11.84 -15.15 1.59
N PHE A 80 11.17 -14.75 0.52
CA PHE A 80 11.52 -15.08 -0.85
C PHE A 80 12.02 -13.84 -1.58
N VAL A 81 13.04 -13.98 -2.41
CA VAL A 81 13.65 -12.89 -3.19
C VAL A 81 13.97 -13.35 -4.60
N ASN A 82 13.61 -12.54 -5.58
CA ASN A 82 14.13 -12.65 -6.94
C ASN A 82 15.47 -11.90 -7.00
N LEU A 83 16.57 -12.63 -7.07
CA LEU A 83 17.92 -12.06 -7.03
C LEU A 83 18.27 -11.20 -8.26
N ASN A 84 17.53 -11.33 -9.37
CA ASN A 84 17.76 -10.55 -10.58
C ASN A 84 17.03 -9.20 -10.55
N THR A 85 15.81 -9.18 -10.02
CA THR A 85 14.96 -7.98 -10.01
C THR A 85 14.89 -7.28 -8.66
N GLY A 86 15.29 -7.95 -7.57
CA GLY A 86 15.13 -7.46 -6.20
C GLY A 86 13.69 -7.56 -5.66
N ARG A 87 12.74 -8.12 -6.40
CA ARG A 87 11.38 -8.37 -5.90
C ARG A 87 11.41 -9.37 -4.76
N TRP A 88 10.64 -9.11 -3.73
CA TRP A 88 10.62 -9.96 -2.55
C TRP A 88 9.22 -10.13 -1.99
N SER A 89 9.02 -11.23 -1.28
CA SER A 89 7.77 -11.59 -0.63
C SER A 89 8.05 -12.22 0.74
N LEU A 90 7.39 -11.73 1.77
CA LEU A 90 7.36 -12.34 3.10
C LEU A 90 6.02 -13.05 3.25
N ILE A 91 6.06 -14.34 3.53
CA ILE A 91 4.89 -15.19 3.72
C ILE A 91 4.91 -15.83 5.10
N ILE A 92 3.76 -16.29 5.55
CA ILE A 92 3.61 -17.07 6.78
C ILE A 92 2.74 -18.28 6.50
N SER A 93 3.21 -19.45 6.90
CA SER A 93 2.53 -20.74 6.73
C SER A 93 2.18 -21.34 8.09
N ASN A 94 0.96 -21.80 8.25
CA ASN A 94 0.53 -22.50 9.44
C ASN A 94 0.63 -24.03 9.28
N THR A 95 0.34 -24.74 10.35
CA THR A 95 0.34 -26.22 10.37
C THR A 95 -0.79 -26.85 9.55
N ASP A 96 -1.81 -26.08 9.17
CA ASP A 96 -2.96 -26.55 8.39
C ASP A 96 -2.73 -26.46 6.87
N ASN A 97 -1.48 -26.30 6.45
CA ASN A 97 -1.10 -26.16 5.04
C ASN A 97 -1.68 -24.91 4.36
N VAL A 98 -1.91 -23.83 5.12
CA VAL A 98 -2.35 -22.55 4.61
C VAL A 98 -1.21 -21.55 4.70
N THR A 99 -0.91 -20.88 3.59
CA THR A 99 0.10 -19.81 3.50
C THR A 99 -0.56 -18.50 3.14
N CYS A 100 -0.19 -17.46 3.88
CA CYS A 100 -0.66 -16.10 3.66
C CYS A 100 0.50 -15.17 3.28
N GLY A 101 0.30 -14.33 2.26
CA GLY A 101 1.22 -13.25 1.94
C GLY A 101 1.08 -12.11 2.94
N LEU A 102 2.13 -11.80 3.68
CA LEU A 102 2.15 -10.71 4.65
C LEU A 102 2.46 -9.38 3.98
N ILE A 103 3.59 -9.33 3.29
CA ILE A 103 4.10 -8.13 2.64
C ILE A 103 5.04 -8.52 1.51
N GLY A 104 5.16 -7.67 0.51
CA GLY A 104 6.12 -7.82 -0.57
C GLY A 104 6.54 -6.46 -1.09
N GLY A 105 7.60 -6.43 -1.87
CA GLY A 105 8.16 -5.21 -2.43
C GLY A 105 8.92 -5.46 -3.72
N GLU A 106 9.33 -4.37 -4.36
CA GLU A 106 9.97 -4.39 -5.67
C GLU A 106 11.51 -4.35 -5.58
N MET A 107 12.05 -3.93 -4.44
CA MET A 107 13.49 -3.77 -4.28
C MET A 107 13.93 -4.31 -2.92
N SER A 108 14.87 -5.27 -2.94
CA SER A 108 15.59 -5.72 -1.76
C SER A 108 17.08 -5.45 -1.93
N VAL A 109 17.70 -4.90 -0.91
CA VAL A 109 19.16 -4.64 -0.87
C VAL A 109 19.71 -5.34 0.36
N PRO A 110 20.82 -6.10 0.26
CA PRO A 110 21.49 -6.65 1.43
C PRO A 110 21.83 -5.55 2.45
N TYR A 111 21.70 -5.86 3.73
CA TYR A 111 21.87 -4.89 4.82
C TYR A 111 23.23 -4.18 4.77
N ASP A 112 24.31 -4.92 4.49
CA ASP A 112 25.67 -4.41 4.37
C ASP A 112 25.89 -3.43 3.20
N LYS A 113 25.00 -3.48 2.19
CA LYS A 113 25.00 -2.60 1.02
C LYS A 113 23.95 -1.51 1.06
N ASN A 114 23.15 -1.45 2.14
CA ASN A 114 22.08 -0.49 2.24
C ASN A 114 22.61 0.90 2.63
N PRO A 115 22.46 1.92 1.78
CA PRO A 115 22.98 3.26 2.05
C PRO A 115 22.29 4.00 3.20
N TYR A 116 21.11 3.52 3.62
CA TYR A 116 20.30 4.15 4.68
C TYR A 116 20.69 3.70 6.10
N PHE A 117 21.48 2.63 6.24
CA PHE A 117 21.94 2.09 7.52
C PHE A 117 23.47 2.17 7.60
N LYS A 118 23.97 3.39 7.74
CA LYS A 118 25.40 3.65 8.04
C LYS A 118 25.56 4.04 9.49
#